data_24a7c79737fff9c15fbf8a570876190a
#
_entry.id   24a7c79737fff9c15fbf8a570876190a
#
_cell.length_a   1.000
_cell.length_b   1.000
_cell.length_c   1.000
_cell.angle_alpha   90.00
_cell.angle_beta   90.00
_cell.angle_gamma   90.00
#
_symmetry.space_group_name_H-M   'P 1'
#
loop_
_entity.id
_entity.type
_entity.pdbx_description
1 polymer ?
#
loop_
_entity_poly.entity_id
_entity_poly.type
_entity_poly.pdbx_seq_one_letter_code
_entity_poly.pdbx_strand_id
1 'polypeptide(L)'
;MFKKLKIIGLSLILSIGVFGCSKTDTSIENNTMKICLVLDEGGVNDQSFNQSAWEGALASKEKYGVEVSYIESKSESEYFQNVETAIDQDNDLIVGVGFKLTDTIKEASESYPNQKFAIIDGSYENTPSNVHSILFDEAGAGYSVGLIASQMTNTNTVGFIGGMDIPSVSQFLVGFEKAIKEENKDIKVLSQYANSFTDSAKGKAIAQQMISQGADIIFTAGGGVNSGVWEACNEAGIKAIGVDMPSSQFAPNTIITSALKNIGTGLEITIKDLTEGKFKGGEATIYDLSSGGVGYEITEHLSDELIEYVDNKLESKK
;
A
#
# COMPACT_ATOMS: atom_id res chain seq x y z
N MET A 1 -86.46 -58.29 0.69
CA MET A 1 -87.60 -57.68 -0.03
C MET A 1 -87.44 -56.19 -0.06
N PHE A 2 -87.68 -55.54 -1.20
CA PHE A 2 -87.59 -54.16 -1.54
C PHE A 2 -86.20 -53.64 -1.91
N LYS A 3 -85.99 -53.57 -3.13
CA LYS A 3 -86.14 -52.69 -4.29
C LYS A 3 -85.10 -51.55 -4.32
N LYS A 4 -84.29 -51.61 -5.37
CA LYS A 4 -83.31 -50.64 -5.90
C LYS A 4 -83.98 -49.36 -6.35
N LEU A 5 -83.30 -48.29 -6.16
CA LEU A 5 -83.48 -47.06 -7.00
C LEU A 5 -82.13 -46.53 -7.34
N LYS A 6 -81.86 -46.48 -8.64
CA LYS A 6 -80.67 -45.82 -9.22
C LYS A 6 -80.99 -44.33 -9.45
N ILE A 7 -80.15 -43.46 -8.98
CA ILE A 7 -80.17 -42.10 -9.41
C ILE A 7 -78.81 -41.83 -10.08
N ILE A 8 -78.85 -41.47 -11.35
CA ILE A 8 -77.69 -41.06 -12.17
C ILE A 8 -77.51 -39.58 -11.89
N GLY A 9 -76.45 -39.21 -11.25
CA GLY A 9 -76.03 -37.82 -11.07
C GLY A 9 -74.87 -37.51 -12.02
N LEU A 10 -75.12 -36.62 -12.95
CA LEU A 10 -74.18 -36.08 -13.93
C LEU A 10 -73.23 -35.10 -13.22
N SER A 11 -72.00 -35.54 -12.93
CA SER A 11 -70.97 -34.65 -12.35
C SER A 11 -70.22 -33.89 -13.41
N LEU A 12 -70.47 -32.61 -13.45
CA LEU A 12 -69.75 -31.64 -14.29
C LEU A 12 -68.38 -31.40 -13.60
N ILE A 13 -67.28 -31.91 -14.20
CA ILE A 13 -65.92 -31.66 -13.73
C ILE A 13 -65.46 -30.28 -14.26
N LEU A 14 -65.44 -29.30 -13.34
CA LEU A 14 -64.88 -27.97 -13.57
C LEU A 14 -63.36 -28.09 -13.29
N SER A 15 -62.53 -28.20 -14.34
CA SER A 15 -61.07 -28.16 -14.25
C SER A 15 -60.61 -26.73 -14.04
N ILE A 16 -60.36 -26.38 -12.76
CA ILE A 16 -59.67 -25.15 -12.40
C ILE A 16 -58.18 -25.35 -12.70
N GLY A 17 -57.72 -24.78 -13.79
CA GLY A 17 -56.29 -24.69 -14.11
C GLY A 17 -55.60 -23.73 -13.09
N VAL A 18 -54.85 -24.28 -12.15
CA VAL A 18 -53.96 -23.51 -11.31
C VAL A 18 -52.74 -23.19 -12.14
N PHE A 19 -52.71 -21.97 -12.71
CA PHE A 19 -51.49 -21.35 -13.20
C PHE A 19 -50.61 -21.09 -11.97
N GLY A 20 -49.75 -22.02 -11.62
CA GLY A 20 -48.64 -21.77 -10.70
C GLY A 20 -47.64 -20.82 -11.36
N CYS A 21 -47.75 -19.54 -11.03
CA CYS A 21 -46.58 -18.63 -11.20
C CYS A 21 -45.47 -19.16 -10.31
N SER A 22 -44.57 -19.95 -10.89
CA SER A 22 -43.24 -20.17 -10.35
C SER A 22 -42.53 -18.83 -10.41
N LYS A 23 -42.53 -18.07 -9.28
CA LYS A 23 -41.51 -17.06 -9.06
C LYS A 23 -40.20 -17.81 -8.99
N THR A 24 -39.45 -17.77 -10.05
CA THR A 24 -38.03 -18.01 -10.01
C THR A 24 -37.48 -16.85 -9.18
N ASP A 25 -37.34 -17.05 -7.87
CA ASP A 25 -36.42 -16.24 -7.08
C ASP A 25 -35.03 -16.52 -7.64
N THR A 26 -34.63 -15.77 -8.64
CA THR A 26 -33.24 -15.50 -8.94
C THR A 26 -32.75 -14.69 -7.73
N SER A 27 -32.36 -15.39 -6.67
CA SER A 27 -31.39 -14.85 -5.74
C SER A 27 -30.17 -14.51 -6.62
N ILE A 28 -30.01 -13.24 -6.94
CA ILE A 28 -28.73 -12.70 -7.33
C ILE A 28 -27.90 -12.95 -6.08
N GLU A 29 -27.14 -14.03 -6.03
CA GLU A 29 -26.02 -14.13 -5.12
C GLU A 29 -25.17 -12.90 -5.44
N ASN A 30 -25.29 -11.87 -4.63
CA ASN A 30 -24.33 -10.79 -4.57
C ASN A 30 -23.03 -11.45 -4.09
N ASN A 31 -22.30 -12.03 -5.04
CA ASN A 31 -20.99 -12.60 -4.75
C ASN A 31 -20.08 -11.42 -4.42
N THR A 32 -19.95 -11.10 -3.14
CA THR A 32 -19.08 -10.02 -2.65
C THR A 32 -17.66 -10.38 -3.05
N MET A 33 -17.00 -9.50 -3.80
CA MET A 33 -15.60 -9.72 -4.22
C MET A 33 -14.69 -9.79 -3.01
N LYS A 34 -13.76 -10.73 -3.04
CA LYS A 34 -12.80 -11.01 -1.97
C LYS A 34 -11.40 -10.63 -2.42
N ILE A 35 -10.71 -9.89 -1.59
CA ILE A 35 -9.33 -9.45 -1.81
C ILE A 35 -8.46 -9.92 -0.65
N CYS A 36 -7.34 -10.58 -0.96
CA CYS A 36 -6.37 -10.99 0.05
C CYS A 36 -5.01 -10.31 -0.21
N LEU A 37 -4.45 -9.68 0.83
CA LEU A 37 -3.11 -9.16 0.84
C LEU A 37 -2.16 -10.22 1.41
N VAL A 38 -1.09 -10.55 0.70
CA VAL A 38 0.01 -11.38 1.22
C VAL A 38 1.16 -10.45 1.57
N LEU A 39 1.50 -10.40 2.86
CA LEU A 39 2.48 -9.49 3.44
C LEU A 39 3.82 -10.19 3.64
N ASP A 40 4.90 -9.42 3.63
CA ASP A 40 6.23 -9.88 3.99
C ASP A 40 6.44 -10.02 5.52
N GLU A 41 7.69 -10.22 5.96
CA GLU A 41 8.04 -10.43 7.38
C GLU A 41 7.87 -9.18 8.25
N GLY A 42 7.63 -8.01 7.65
CA GLY A 42 7.33 -6.78 8.37
C GLY A 42 6.02 -6.85 9.15
N GLY A 43 5.08 -7.66 8.64
CA GLY A 43 3.75 -7.80 9.23
C GLY A 43 2.89 -6.54 9.08
N VAL A 44 1.61 -6.66 9.44
CA VAL A 44 0.60 -5.60 9.22
C VAL A 44 0.80 -4.35 10.09
N ASN A 45 1.56 -4.45 11.19
CA ASN A 45 1.76 -3.37 12.16
C ASN A 45 3.17 -2.76 12.09
N ASP A 46 3.75 -2.63 10.90
CA ASP A 46 5.09 -2.08 10.71
C ASP A 46 5.18 -0.55 10.85
N GLN A 47 4.04 0.13 11.10
CA GLN A 47 3.90 1.59 11.17
C GLN A 47 4.35 2.30 9.87
N SER A 48 4.30 1.62 8.74
CA SER A 48 4.81 2.09 7.45
C SER A 48 4.08 1.40 6.30
N PHE A 49 4.79 0.65 5.48
CA PHE A 49 4.40 0.11 4.19
C PHE A 49 3.23 -0.88 4.25
N ASN A 50 3.38 -1.97 5.03
CA ASN A 50 2.35 -3.00 5.13
C ASN A 50 1.08 -2.47 5.81
N GLN A 51 1.24 -1.65 6.86
CA GLN A 51 0.11 -1.00 7.52
C GLN A 51 -0.66 -0.09 6.55
N SER A 52 0.05 0.72 5.75
CA SER A 52 -0.57 1.60 4.75
C SER A 52 -1.35 0.82 3.69
N ALA A 53 -0.83 -0.32 3.22
CA ALA A 53 -1.54 -1.20 2.29
C ALA A 53 -2.83 -1.76 2.91
N TRP A 54 -2.76 -2.22 4.16
CA TRP A 54 -3.92 -2.76 4.89
C TRP A 54 -5.00 -1.69 5.15
N GLU A 55 -4.61 -0.50 5.58
CA GLU A 55 -5.55 0.62 5.77
C GLU A 55 -6.25 1.00 4.47
N GLY A 56 -5.53 0.99 3.33
CA GLY A 56 -6.12 1.18 2.01
C GLY A 56 -7.11 0.09 1.61
N ALA A 57 -6.83 -1.18 1.95
CA ALA A 57 -7.77 -2.28 1.74
C ALA A 57 -9.04 -2.12 2.60
N LEU A 58 -8.89 -1.73 3.87
CA LEU A 58 -10.04 -1.46 4.75
C LEU A 58 -10.90 -0.29 4.25
N ALA A 59 -10.28 0.79 3.76
CA ALA A 59 -11.02 1.90 3.14
C ALA A 59 -11.78 1.45 1.89
N SER A 60 -11.17 0.57 1.08
CA SER A 60 -11.81 -0.01 -0.10
C SER A 60 -13.00 -0.90 0.26
N LYS A 61 -12.91 -1.67 1.35
CA LYS A 61 -14.03 -2.46 1.89
C LYS A 61 -15.24 -1.58 2.18
N GLU A 62 -15.04 -0.47 2.91
CA GLU A 62 -16.12 0.45 3.26
C GLU A 62 -16.73 1.13 2.02
N LYS A 63 -15.89 1.44 1.02
CA LYS A 63 -16.31 2.21 -0.16
C LYS A 63 -16.97 1.37 -1.25
N TYR A 64 -16.49 0.15 -1.48
CA TYR A 64 -16.92 -0.69 -2.60
C TYR A 64 -17.66 -1.96 -2.16
N GLY A 65 -17.80 -2.22 -0.86
CA GLY A 65 -18.49 -3.37 -0.32
C GLY A 65 -17.79 -4.71 -0.61
N VAL A 66 -16.45 -4.67 -0.77
CA VAL A 66 -15.62 -5.87 -0.94
C VAL A 66 -15.26 -6.49 0.41
N GLU A 67 -14.93 -7.78 0.44
CA GLU A 67 -14.31 -8.41 1.60
C GLU A 67 -12.80 -8.31 1.47
N VAL A 68 -12.11 -7.98 2.57
CA VAL A 68 -10.65 -7.89 2.60
C VAL A 68 -10.07 -8.74 3.72
N SER A 69 -8.96 -9.39 3.43
CA SER A 69 -8.19 -10.20 4.37
C SER A 69 -6.70 -10.03 4.13
N TYR A 70 -5.87 -10.50 5.05
CA TYR A 70 -4.43 -10.58 4.84
C TYR A 70 -3.85 -11.87 5.39
N ILE A 71 -2.68 -12.25 4.87
CA ILE A 71 -1.85 -13.34 5.36
C ILE A 71 -0.44 -12.78 5.57
N GLU A 72 0.06 -12.90 6.79
CA GLU A 72 1.44 -12.50 7.13
C GLU A 72 2.40 -13.67 6.87
N SER A 73 3.55 -13.37 6.27
CA SER A 73 4.62 -14.34 6.09
C SER A 73 5.72 -14.10 7.12
N LYS A 74 6.25 -15.16 7.69
CA LYS A 74 7.36 -15.09 8.66
C LYS A 74 8.72 -15.21 8.00
N SER A 75 8.75 -15.65 6.75
CA SER A 75 9.95 -15.82 5.94
C SER A 75 9.60 -15.90 4.47
N GLU A 76 10.57 -15.62 3.60
CA GLU A 76 10.42 -15.73 2.14
C GLU A 76 9.98 -17.14 1.69
N SER A 77 10.36 -18.18 2.44
CA SER A 77 9.96 -19.57 2.14
C SER A 77 8.47 -19.84 2.28
N GLU A 78 7.72 -18.96 2.96
CA GLU A 78 6.27 -19.09 3.14
C GLU A 78 5.47 -18.35 2.04
N TYR A 79 6.10 -17.46 1.25
CA TYR A 79 5.37 -16.59 0.33
C TYR A 79 4.49 -17.36 -0.66
N PHE A 80 5.05 -18.35 -1.35
CA PHE A 80 4.30 -19.10 -2.35
C PHE A 80 3.14 -19.88 -1.72
N GLN A 81 3.37 -20.55 -0.59
CA GLN A 81 2.33 -21.28 0.15
C GLN A 81 1.22 -20.35 0.65
N ASN A 82 1.57 -19.11 1.07
CA ASN A 82 0.60 -18.11 1.50
C ASN A 82 -0.24 -17.58 0.32
N VAL A 83 0.37 -17.43 -0.86
CA VAL A 83 -0.36 -17.10 -2.09
C VAL A 83 -1.31 -18.23 -2.49
N GLU A 84 -0.87 -19.50 -2.45
CA GLU A 84 -1.75 -20.66 -2.69
C GLU A 84 -2.90 -20.72 -1.68
N THR A 85 -2.62 -20.45 -0.40
CA THR A 85 -3.66 -20.37 0.64
C THR A 85 -4.70 -19.29 0.30
N ALA A 86 -4.28 -18.14 -0.21
CA ALA A 86 -5.20 -17.08 -0.63
C ALA A 86 -6.02 -17.51 -1.86
N ILE A 87 -5.45 -18.28 -2.79
CA ILE A 87 -6.17 -18.87 -3.94
C ILE A 87 -7.23 -19.86 -3.46
N ASP A 88 -6.86 -20.77 -2.56
CA ASP A 88 -7.76 -21.81 -2.01
C ASP A 88 -8.94 -21.22 -1.20
N GLN A 89 -8.84 -19.95 -0.77
CA GLN A 89 -9.90 -19.20 -0.11
C GLN A 89 -10.88 -18.54 -1.09
N ASP A 90 -10.76 -18.79 -2.39
CA ASP A 90 -11.58 -18.22 -3.47
C ASP A 90 -11.55 -16.68 -3.47
N ASN A 91 -10.36 -16.08 -3.34
CA ASN A 91 -10.19 -14.63 -3.49
C ASN A 91 -10.19 -14.21 -4.97
N ASP A 92 -10.92 -13.14 -5.30
CA ASP A 92 -11.01 -12.60 -6.67
C ASP A 92 -9.73 -11.86 -7.07
N LEU A 93 -9.02 -11.28 -6.09
CA LEU A 93 -7.73 -10.61 -6.26
C LEU A 93 -6.79 -10.98 -5.12
N ILE A 94 -5.57 -11.34 -5.46
CA ILE A 94 -4.49 -11.54 -4.50
C ILE A 94 -3.44 -10.47 -4.73
N VAL A 95 -3.09 -9.75 -3.67
CA VAL A 95 -2.15 -8.63 -3.72
C VAL A 95 -0.87 -9.01 -2.98
N GLY A 96 0.22 -9.16 -3.69
CA GLY A 96 1.55 -9.22 -3.08
C GLY A 96 1.96 -7.83 -2.59
N VAL A 97 2.29 -7.69 -1.32
CA VAL A 97 2.70 -6.41 -0.74
C VAL A 97 4.20 -6.37 -0.55
N GLY A 98 4.86 -5.63 -1.44
CA GLY A 98 6.29 -5.40 -1.41
C GLY A 98 7.10 -6.21 -2.44
N PHE A 99 8.24 -5.64 -2.82
CA PHE A 99 9.09 -6.15 -3.89
C PHE A 99 9.54 -7.61 -3.68
N LYS A 100 9.67 -8.07 -2.44
CA LYS A 100 10.08 -9.44 -2.11
C LYS A 100 9.12 -10.51 -2.66
N LEU A 101 7.85 -10.15 -2.84
CA LEU A 101 6.85 -11.05 -3.41
C LEU A 101 6.83 -11.03 -4.96
N THR A 102 7.67 -10.22 -5.61
CA THR A 102 7.64 -10.05 -7.08
C THR A 102 7.80 -11.38 -7.82
N ASP A 103 8.82 -12.17 -7.48
CA ASP A 103 9.06 -13.47 -8.14
C ASP A 103 7.96 -14.48 -7.78
N THR A 104 7.49 -14.47 -6.54
CA THR A 104 6.39 -15.33 -6.09
C THR A 104 5.09 -15.05 -6.83
N ILE A 105 4.72 -13.77 -7.00
CA ILE A 105 3.51 -13.39 -7.75
C ILE A 105 3.64 -13.77 -9.23
N LYS A 106 4.85 -13.65 -9.81
CA LYS A 106 5.10 -14.10 -11.18
C LYS A 106 4.88 -15.60 -11.31
N GLU A 107 5.50 -16.40 -10.45
CA GLU A 107 5.38 -17.88 -10.46
C GLU A 107 3.91 -18.31 -10.25
N ALA A 108 3.20 -17.68 -9.31
CA ALA A 108 1.80 -17.94 -9.07
C ALA A 108 0.93 -17.54 -10.29
N SER A 109 1.23 -16.43 -10.95
CA SER A 109 0.48 -15.99 -12.13
C SER A 109 0.61 -16.93 -13.32
N GLU A 110 1.77 -17.56 -13.49
CA GLU A 110 2.04 -18.57 -14.51
C GLU A 110 1.32 -19.90 -14.17
N SER A 111 1.29 -20.27 -12.89
CA SER A 111 0.66 -21.50 -12.40
C SER A 111 -0.88 -21.41 -12.38
N TYR A 112 -1.43 -20.22 -12.15
CA TYR A 112 -2.86 -19.94 -12.01
C TYR A 112 -3.34 -18.84 -12.98
N PRO A 113 -3.38 -19.09 -14.30
CA PRO A 113 -3.59 -18.07 -15.33
C PRO A 113 -4.97 -17.38 -15.28
N ASN A 114 -5.96 -17.96 -14.60
CA ASN A 114 -7.30 -17.38 -14.42
C ASN A 114 -7.43 -16.54 -13.14
N GLN A 115 -6.47 -16.67 -12.20
CA GLN A 115 -6.43 -15.88 -10.98
C GLN A 115 -5.90 -14.48 -11.30
N LYS A 116 -6.52 -13.45 -10.71
CA LYS A 116 -6.00 -12.08 -10.81
C LYS A 116 -5.07 -11.79 -9.65
N PHE A 117 -3.95 -11.15 -9.98
CA PHE A 117 -2.95 -10.72 -9.02
C PHE A 117 -2.65 -9.24 -9.15
N ALA A 118 -2.24 -8.61 -8.07
CA ALA A 118 -1.55 -7.33 -8.08
C ALA A 118 -0.25 -7.45 -7.28
N ILE A 119 0.72 -6.61 -7.61
CA ILE A 119 1.97 -6.51 -6.86
C ILE A 119 2.26 -5.04 -6.56
N ILE A 120 2.52 -4.72 -5.31
CA ILE A 120 2.93 -3.38 -4.88
C ILE A 120 4.46 -3.35 -4.83
N ASP A 121 5.07 -2.35 -5.47
CA ASP A 121 6.54 -2.16 -5.59
C ASP A 121 7.27 -3.27 -6.36
N GLY A 122 6.53 -4.09 -7.10
CA GLY A 122 7.10 -5.09 -8.00
C GLY A 122 6.86 -4.72 -9.46
N SER A 123 7.87 -4.91 -10.31
CA SER A 123 7.76 -4.67 -11.74
C SER A 123 8.43 -5.80 -12.53
N TYR A 124 7.98 -5.97 -13.77
CA TYR A 124 8.49 -7.01 -14.68
C TYR A 124 8.85 -6.37 -16.01
N GLU A 125 9.82 -6.94 -16.71
CA GLU A 125 10.11 -6.56 -18.10
C GLU A 125 8.89 -6.78 -19.00
N ASN A 126 8.17 -7.90 -18.77
CA ASN A 126 6.90 -8.22 -19.40
C ASN A 126 5.92 -8.63 -18.29
N THR A 127 5.03 -7.73 -17.92
CA THR A 127 4.04 -7.99 -16.87
C THR A 127 3.08 -9.11 -17.30
N PRO A 128 2.90 -10.18 -16.50
CA PRO A 128 1.96 -11.25 -16.83
C PRO A 128 0.53 -10.72 -17.01
N SER A 129 -0.21 -11.27 -17.98
CA SER A 129 -1.52 -10.76 -18.39
C SER A 129 -2.59 -10.75 -17.30
N ASN A 130 -2.39 -11.48 -16.21
CA ASN A 130 -3.26 -11.54 -15.03
C ASN A 130 -2.66 -10.84 -13.80
N VAL A 131 -1.57 -10.08 -13.97
CA VAL A 131 -0.92 -9.28 -12.91
C VAL A 131 -1.05 -7.80 -13.22
N HIS A 132 -1.37 -6.98 -12.22
CA HIS A 132 -1.25 -5.52 -12.25
C HIS A 132 -0.14 -5.06 -11.30
N SER A 133 0.85 -4.31 -11.81
CA SER A 133 1.91 -3.72 -10.99
C SER A 133 1.52 -2.30 -10.54
N ILE A 134 1.51 -2.10 -9.24
CA ILE A 134 1.21 -0.82 -8.56
C ILE A 134 2.55 -0.23 -8.11
N LEU A 135 2.98 0.85 -8.78
CA LEU A 135 4.26 1.51 -8.56
C LEU A 135 4.04 2.97 -8.15
N PHE A 136 5.07 3.59 -7.57
CA PHE A 136 4.99 4.97 -7.08
C PHE A 136 6.20 5.78 -7.54
N ASP A 137 6.05 7.12 -7.57
CA ASP A 137 7.16 8.07 -7.79
C ASP A 137 7.81 8.41 -6.45
N GLU A 138 8.59 7.47 -5.90
CA GLU A 138 9.33 7.68 -4.66
C GLU A 138 10.33 8.84 -4.77
N ALA A 139 10.86 9.09 -5.98
CA ALA A 139 11.75 10.22 -6.20
C ALA A 139 11.02 11.56 -6.02
N GLY A 140 9.77 11.66 -6.46
CA GLY A 140 8.91 12.82 -6.21
C GLY A 140 8.63 13.04 -4.74
N ALA A 141 8.30 11.97 -4.00
CA ALA A 141 8.10 12.04 -2.54
C ALA A 141 9.39 12.46 -1.81
N GLY A 142 10.53 11.81 -2.12
CA GLY A 142 11.83 12.15 -1.55
C GLY A 142 12.25 13.58 -1.85
N TYR A 143 11.96 14.08 -3.07
CA TYR A 143 12.21 15.45 -3.45
C TYR A 143 11.43 16.45 -2.58
N SER A 144 10.15 16.16 -2.31
CA SER A 144 9.30 17.03 -1.47
C SER A 144 9.89 17.22 -0.08
N VAL A 145 10.29 16.15 0.59
CA VAL A 145 10.86 16.23 1.94
C VAL A 145 12.31 16.70 1.96
N GLY A 146 13.03 16.54 0.84
CA GLY A 146 14.35 17.11 0.65
C GLY A 146 14.32 18.65 0.61
N LEU A 147 13.29 19.26 -0.01
CA LEU A 147 13.06 20.69 0.04
C LEU A 147 12.84 21.15 1.49
N ILE A 148 12.01 20.43 2.26
CA ILE A 148 11.74 20.72 3.67
C ILE A 148 13.03 20.63 4.50
N ALA A 149 13.77 19.54 4.36
CA ALA A 149 15.02 19.32 5.10
C ALA A 149 16.06 20.40 4.81
N SER A 150 16.17 20.86 3.55
CA SER A 150 17.10 21.90 3.16
C SER A 150 16.83 23.26 3.80
N GLN A 151 15.56 23.56 4.08
CA GLN A 151 15.14 24.83 4.74
C GLN A 151 15.22 24.75 6.27
N MET A 152 15.16 23.54 6.84
CA MET A 152 15.05 23.35 8.30
C MET A 152 16.35 22.91 8.98
N THR A 153 17.34 22.42 8.24
CA THR A 153 18.63 22.04 8.85
C THR A 153 19.39 23.25 9.37
N ASN A 154 19.96 23.15 10.56
CA ASN A 154 20.81 24.17 11.18
C ASN A 154 22.30 23.82 11.11
N THR A 155 22.63 22.54 10.92
CA THR A 155 24.02 22.04 10.88
C THR A 155 24.56 21.89 9.45
N ASN A 156 23.70 22.04 8.44
CA ASN A 156 24.01 21.67 7.06
C ASN A 156 24.44 20.20 6.92
N THR A 157 23.93 19.31 7.80
CA THR A 157 24.18 17.87 7.72
C THR A 157 22.88 17.14 8.00
N VAL A 158 22.42 16.36 7.02
CA VAL A 158 21.18 15.56 7.13
C VAL A 158 21.49 14.09 6.85
N GLY A 159 20.63 13.20 7.33
CA GLY A 159 20.77 11.76 7.15
C GLY A 159 19.66 11.18 6.29
N PHE A 160 19.97 10.07 5.61
CA PHE A 160 18.99 9.15 5.03
C PHE A 160 19.31 7.73 5.50
N ILE A 161 18.29 7.02 6.01
CA ILE A 161 18.40 5.62 6.40
C ILE A 161 17.36 4.83 5.65
N GLY A 162 17.82 3.99 4.70
CA GLY A 162 16.97 3.05 3.97
C GLY A 162 16.94 1.67 4.62
N GLY A 163 15.86 0.93 4.43
CA GLY A 163 15.77 -0.47 4.85
C GLY A 163 16.73 -1.34 4.06
N MET A 164 16.54 -1.43 2.77
CA MET A 164 17.36 -2.17 1.81
C MET A 164 17.69 -1.30 0.60
N ASP A 165 18.82 -1.57 -0.05
CA ASP A 165 19.21 -0.88 -1.30
C ASP A 165 18.50 -1.51 -2.49
N ILE A 166 17.26 -1.11 -2.69
CA ILE A 166 16.37 -1.55 -3.77
C ILE A 166 15.69 -0.33 -4.40
N PRO A 167 15.23 -0.41 -5.67
CA PRO A 167 14.66 0.73 -6.38
C PRO A 167 13.57 1.48 -5.60
N SER A 168 12.58 0.77 -5.02
CA SER A 168 11.47 1.39 -4.25
C SER A 168 11.90 2.06 -2.94
N VAL A 169 13.17 1.94 -2.54
CA VAL A 169 13.76 2.65 -1.39
C VAL A 169 14.80 3.66 -1.85
N SER A 170 15.70 3.26 -2.76
CA SER A 170 16.78 4.15 -3.22
C SER A 170 16.28 5.37 -4.00
N GLN A 171 15.10 5.28 -4.67
CA GLN A 171 14.51 6.44 -5.34
C GLN A 171 14.10 7.56 -4.37
N PHE A 172 13.70 7.25 -3.14
CA PHE A 172 13.50 8.29 -2.11
C PHE A 172 14.79 9.08 -1.87
N LEU A 173 15.94 8.38 -1.73
CA LEU A 173 17.25 9.04 -1.58
C LEU A 173 17.60 9.90 -2.79
N VAL A 174 17.39 9.39 -4.00
CA VAL A 174 17.66 10.12 -5.25
C VAL A 174 16.89 11.44 -5.28
N GLY A 175 15.60 11.42 -4.96
CA GLY A 175 14.80 12.65 -4.88
C GLY A 175 15.26 13.59 -3.77
N PHE A 176 15.52 13.04 -2.59
CA PHE A 176 15.99 13.79 -1.41
C PHE A 176 17.30 14.52 -1.68
N GLU A 177 18.32 13.83 -2.19
CA GLU A 177 19.61 14.40 -2.54
C GLU A 177 19.49 15.45 -3.65
N LYS A 178 18.62 15.22 -4.64
CA LYS A 178 18.39 16.16 -5.73
C LYS A 178 17.84 17.47 -5.21
N ALA A 179 16.81 17.44 -4.37
CA ALA A 179 16.23 18.65 -3.78
C ALA A 179 17.26 19.43 -2.96
N ILE A 180 17.98 18.74 -2.07
CA ILE A 180 19.02 19.36 -1.23
C ILE A 180 20.10 20.01 -2.08
N LYS A 181 20.59 19.32 -3.11
CA LYS A 181 21.64 19.85 -4.00
C LYS A 181 21.18 21.07 -4.82
N GLU A 182 19.91 21.08 -5.23
CA GLU A 182 19.32 22.22 -5.95
C GLU A 182 19.18 23.45 -5.03
N GLU A 183 18.85 23.24 -3.74
CA GLU A 183 18.65 24.31 -2.77
C GLU A 183 19.97 24.83 -2.17
N ASN A 184 20.81 23.95 -1.67
CA ASN A 184 22.08 24.31 -1.04
C ASN A 184 23.11 23.18 -1.16
N LYS A 185 24.14 23.41 -2.00
CA LYS A 185 25.21 22.43 -2.26
C LYS A 185 26.15 22.18 -1.07
N ASP A 186 26.09 23.05 -0.05
CA ASP A 186 26.92 22.92 1.15
C ASP A 186 26.29 21.97 2.19
N ILE A 187 25.03 21.57 2.00
CA ILE A 187 24.40 20.57 2.86
C ILE A 187 24.95 19.18 2.52
N LYS A 188 25.49 18.52 3.54
CA LYS A 188 25.99 17.18 3.47
C LYS A 188 24.85 16.17 3.71
N VAL A 189 24.68 15.22 2.82
CA VAL A 189 23.78 14.09 3.01
C VAL A 189 24.60 12.85 3.42
N LEU A 190 24.29 12.28 4.58
CA LEU A 190 24.80 10.99 5.05
C LEU A 190 23.78 9.94 4.66
N SER A 191 24.16 8.87 3.97
CA SER A 191 23.23 7.80 3.59
C SER A 191 23.75 6.42 3.99
N GLN A 192 22.85 5.57 4.47
CA GLN A 192 23.12 4.19 4.84
C GLN A 192 21.88 3.32 4.76
N TYR A 193 22.05 2.04 4.43
CA TYR A 193 20.99 1.04 4.45
C TYR A 193 21.17 0.09 5.64
N ALA A 194 20.04 -0.21 6.30
CA ALA A 194 20.02 -1.17 7.41
C ALA A 194 20.17 -2.63 6.95
N ASN A 195 19.95 -2.93 5.67
CA ASN A 195 19.82 -4.28 5.12
C ASN A 195 18.78 -5.12 5.88
N SER A 196 17.69 -4.50 6.28
CA SER A 196 16.55 -5.08 6.99
C SER A 196 15.36 -4.14 6.90
N PHE A 197 14.13 -4.66 6.95
CA PHE A 197 12.91 -3.89 7.14
C PHE A 197 12.30 -4.08 8.54
N THR A 198 12.95 -4.88 9.43
CA THR A 198 12.40 -5.24 10.73
C THR A 198 13.32 -4.93 11.92
N ASP A 199 14.61 -4.68 11.67
CA ASP A 199 15.61 -4.48 12.73
C ASP A 199 15.66 -3.01 13.20
N SER A 200 14.77 -2.65 14.13
CA SER A 200 14.73 -1.30 14.72
C SER A 200 16.01 -0.96 15.52
N ALA A 201 16.65 -1.94 16.15
CA ALA A 201 17.89 -1.71 16.90
C ALA A 201 19.02 -1.28 15.97
N LYS A 202 19.09 -1.86 14.77
CA LYS A 202 20.05 -1.45 13.74
C LYS A 202 19.75 -0.05 13.22
N GLY A 203 18.46 0.29 13.01
CA GLY A 203 18.03 1.65 12.67
C GLY A 203 18.51 2.67 13.70
N LYS A 204 18.30 2.39 14.98
CA LYS A 204 18.76 3.24 16.09
C LYS A 204 20.29 3.43 16.08
N ALA A 205 21.05 2.36 15.90
CA ALA A 205 22.52 2.43 15.88
C ALA A 205 23.05 3.28 14.71
N ILE A 206 22.45 3.13 13.50
CA ILE A 206 22.82 3.93 12.32
C ILE A 206 22.48 5.40 12.56
N ALA A 207 21.30 5.71 13.11
CA ALA A 207 20.89 7.07 13.42
C ALA A 207 21.85 7.72 14.42
N GLN A 208 22.22 7.04 15.49
CA GLN A 208 23.20 7.51 16.49
C GLN A 208 24.55 7.83 15.85
N GLN A 209 25.00 6.99 14.90
CA GLN A 209 26.23 7.26 14.15
C GLN A 209 26.11 8.55 13.31
N MET A 210 25.00 8.76 12.59
CA MET A 210 24.78 9.98 11.78
C MET A 210 24.67 11.24 12.66
N ILE A 211 23.99 11.12 13.81
CA ILE A 211 23.89 12.20 14.81
C ILE A 211 25.29 12.60 15.31
N SER A 212 26.16 11.62 15.61
CA SER A 212 27.54 11.89 16.03
C SER A 212 28.38 12.58 14.95
N GLN A 213 27.97 12.49 13.68
CA GLN A 213 28.59 13.16 12.54
C GLN A 213 27.96 14.53 12.23
N GLY A 214 27.02 14.98 13.06
CA GLY A 214 26.39 16.30 12.99
C GLY A 214 25.04 16.35 12.27
N ALA A 215 24.45 15.22 11.91
CA ALA A 215 23.10 15.22 11.34
C ALA A 215 22.08 15.76 12.36
N ASP A 216 21.27 16.72 11.96
CA ASP A 216 20.19 17.31 12.77
C ASP A 216 18.79 17.01 12.23
N ILE A 217 18.70 16.41 11.03
CA ILE A 217 17.48 15.86 10.44
C ILE A 217 17.81 14.50 9.82
N ILE A 218 17.03 13.46 10.10
CA ILE A 218 17.21 12.14 9.49
C ILE A 218 15.91 11.71 8.82
N PHE A 219 15.96 11.51 7.51
CA PHE A 219 14.90 10.89 6.72
C PHE A 219 15.07 9.37 6.75
N THR A 220 13.98 8.64 7.02
CA THR A 220 14.01 7.18 7.07
C THR A 220 12.97 6.56 6.14
N ALA A 221 13.39 5.52 5.39
CA ALA A 221 12.57 4.71 4.50
C ALA A 221 12.89 3.22 4.72
N GLY A 222 12.44 2.65 5.83
CA GLY A 222 12.90 1.33 6.28
C GLY A 222 11.88 0.43 6.99
N GLY A 223 10.56 0.67 6.85
CA GLY A 223 9.56 -0.15 7.53
C GLY A 223 9.74 -0.11 9.05
N GLY A 224 9.76 -1.26 9.73
CA GLY A 224 9.96 -1.36 11.18
C GLY A 224 11.31 -0.83 11.69
N VAL A 225 12.32 -0.64 10.82
CA VAL A 225 13.58 0.04 11.16
C VAL A 225 13.35 1.50 11.59
N ASN A 226 12.30 2.14 11.05
CA ASN A 226 11.99 3.55 11.28
C ASN A 226 11.81 3.88 12.76
N SER A 227 11.17 3.01 13.52
CA SER A 227 10.91 3.23 14.95
C SER A 227 12.18 3.44 15.76
N GLY A 228 13.24 2.68 15.47
CA GLY A 228 14.55 2.85 16.09
C GLY A 228 15.24 4.16 15.72
N VAL A 229 15.08 4.60 14.46
CA VAL A 229 15.61 5.90 14.01
C VAL A 229 14.89 7.04 14.73
N TRP A 230 13.57 6.99 14.83
CA TRP A 230 12.78 8.02 15.52
C TRP A 230 13.11 8.08 17.01
N GLU A 231 13.34 6.92 17.65
CA GLU A 231 13.79 6.85 19.04
C GLU A 231 15.14 7.55 19.22
N ALA A 232 16.12 7.26 18.37
CA ALA A 232 17.44 7.91 18.43
C ALA A 232 17.36 9.42 18.21
N CYS A 233 16.55 9.87 17.25
CA CYS A 233 16.34 11.31 16.99
C CYS A 233 15.68 12.00 18.18
N ASN A 234 14.67 11.38 18.79
CA ASN A 234 14.00 11.88 19.99
C ASN A 234 14.95 12.01 21.20
N GLU A 235 15.74 10.97 21.45
CA GLU A 235 16.75 10.97 22.54
C GLU A 235 17.80 12.07 22.37
N ALA A 236 18.19 12.36 21.11
CA ALA A 236 19.17 13.39 20.78
C ALA A 236 18.57 14.81 20.64
N GLY A 237 17.24 14.95 20.65
CA GLY A 237 16.54 16.21 20.45
C GLY A 237 16.68 16.76 19.04
N ILE A 238 16.94 15.92 18.04
CA ILE A 238 16.98 16.28 16.61
C ILE A 238 15.67 15.87 15.91
N LYS A 239 15.53 16.24 14.65
CA LYS A 239 14.34 15.99 13.87
C LYS A 239 14.44 14.72 13.01
N ALA A 240 13.28 14.15 12.71
CA ALA A 240 13.14 13.02 11.79
C ALA A 240 12.12 13.33 10.69
N ILE A 241 12.25 12.63 9.58
CA ILE A 241 11.27 12.60 8.49
C ILE A 241 10.81 11.15 8.34
N GLY A 242 9.49 10.94 8.35
CA GLY A 242 8.86 9.64 8.17
C GLY A 242 8.68 9.26 6.71
N VAL A 243 8.04 8.11 6.45
CA VAL A 243 7.80 7.58 5.12
C VAL A 243 6.46 6.84 5.03
N ASP A 244 5.99 6.63 3.82
CA ASP A 244 4.79 5.89 3.39
C ASP A 244 3.48 6.55 3.84
N MET A 245 3.26 6.68 5.14
CA MET A 245 2.05 7.21 5.75
C MET A 245 2.36 8.39 6.67
N PRO A 246 1.35 9.17 7.11
CA PRO A 246 1.54 10.21 8.12
C PRO A 246 2.13 9.61 9.41
N SER A 247 3.44 9.82 9.59
CA SER A 247 4.19 9.21 10.70
C SER A 247 4.32 10.14 11.92
N SER A 248 3.95 11.42 11.81
CA SER A 248 4.05 12.40 12.91
C SER A 248 3.33 11.94 14.18
N GLN A 249 2.24 11.17 14.04
CA GLN A 249 1.49 10.60 15.15
C GLN A 249 2.32 9.65 16.05
N PHE A 250 3.36 9.01 15.52
CA PHE A 250 4.20 8.07 16.29
C PHE A 250 5.25 8.77 17.14
N ALA A 251 5.73 9.95 16.70
CA ALA A 251 6.68 10.78 17.45
C ALA A 251 6.45 12.27 17.14
N PRO A 252 5.36 12.88 17.65
CA PRO A 252 4.90 14.20 17.22
C PRO A 252 5.88 15.34 17.49
N ASN A 253 6.77 15.21 18.47
CA ASN A 253 7.80 16.25 18.74
C ASN A 253 9.06 16.08 17.88
N THR A 254 9.21 14.94 17.21
CA THR A 254 10.43 14.52 16.50
C THR A 254 10.23 14.50 15.00
N ILE A 255 9.13 13.91 14.53
CA ILE A 255 8.82 13.78 13.09
C ILE A 255 8.18 15.09 12.61
N ILE A 256 8.89 15.80 11.72
CA ILE A 256 8.45 17.10 11.21
C ILE A 256 7.57 17.00 9.96
N THR A 257 7.69 15.91 9.22
CA THR A 257 6.92 15.57 8.01
C THR A 257 7.17 14.11 7.66
N SER A 258 6.45 13.59 6.69
CA SER A 258 6.67 12.26 6.09
C SER A 258 6.66 12.34 4.58
N ALA A 259 7.54 11.60 3.90
CA ALA A 259 7.45 11.36 2.47
C ALA A 259 6.31 10.37 2.22
N LEU A 260 5.14 10.87 1.82
CA LEU A 260 3.96 10.05 1.63
C LEU A 260 4.06 9.22 0.37
N LYS A 261 3.80 7.93 0.53
CA LYS A 261 3.57 6.97 -0.53
C LYS A 261 2.18 6.39 -0.28
N ASN A 262 1.20 6.93 -0.96
CA ASN A 262 -0.21 6.66 -0.72
C ASN A 262 -0.61 5.29 -1.32
N ILE A 263 -0.07 4.21 -0.75
CA ILE A 263 -0.27 2.83 -1.19
C ILE A 263 -1.76 2.51 -1.28
N GLY A 264 -2.53 2.97 -0.30
CA GLY A 264 -3.98 2.84 -0.28
C GLY A 264 -4.66 3.41 -1.52
N THR A 265 -4.15 4.52 -2.09
CA THR A 265 -4.70 5.12 -3.32
C THR A 265 -4.52 4.19 -4.53
N GLY A 266 -3.33 3.65 -4.74
CA GLY A 266 -3.06 2.72 -5.84
C GLY A 266 -3.86 1.42 -5.72
N LEU A 267 -3.95 0.89 -4.50
CA LEU A 267 -4.73 -0.30 -4.19
C LEU A 267 -6.24 -0.04 -4.38
N GLU A 268 -6.76 1.08 -3.88
CA GLU A 268 -8.17 1.46 -4.04
C GLU A 268 -8.56 1.56 -5.51
N ILE A 269 -7.74 2.19 -6.35
CA ILE A 269 -8.00 2.30 -7.79
C ILE A 269 -8.01 0.90 -8.43
N THR A 270 -7.08 0.02 -8.06
CA THR A 270 -7.02 -1.35 -8.56
C THR A 270 -8.26 -2.15 -8.16
N ILE A 271 -8.72 -2.04 -6.91
CA ILE A 271 -9.94 -2.69 -6.40
C ILE A 271 -11.18 -2.13 -7.11
N LYS A 272 -11.26 -0.81 -7.30
CA LYS A 272 -12.33 -0.18 -8.06
C LYS A 272 -12.38 -0.72 -9.49
N ASP A 273 -11.24 -0.73 -10.19
CA ASP A 273 -11.16 -1.26 -11.57
C ASP A 273 -11.58 -2.73 -11.62
N LEU A 274 -11.25 -3.53 -10.59
CA LEU A 274 -11.71 -4.90 -10.45
C LEU A 274 -13.24 -4.97 -10.34
N THR A 275 -13.85 -4.18 -9.44
CA THR A 275 -15.32 -4.19 -9.21
C THR A 275 -16.11 -3.72 -10.42
N GLU A 276 -15.51 -2.84 -11.24
CA GLU A 276 -16.09 -2.35 -12.50
C GLU A 276 -15.81 -3.26 -13.71
N GLY A 277 -15.11 -4.39 -13.52
CA GLY A 277 -14.72 -5.28 -14.61
C GLY A 277 -13.63 -4.73 -15.54
N LYS A 278 -12.84 -3.76 -15.06
CA LYS A 278 -11.79 -3.04 -15.79
C LYS A 278 -10.37 -3.35 -15.29
N PHE A 279 -10.20 -4.49 -14.64
CA PHE A 279 -8.89 -4.88 -14.10
C PHE A 279 -7.78 -4.82 -15.18
N LYS A 280 -6.66 -4.17 -14.85
CA LYS A 280 -5.56 -3.87 -15.77
C LYS A 280 -4.45 -4.92 -15.72
N GLY A 281 -4.79 -6.18 -15.93
CA GLY A 281 -3.78 -7.24 -16.05
C GLY A 281 -2.85 -7.00 -17.24
N GLY A 282 -1.56 -7.30 -17.06
CA GLY A 282 -0.53 -7.05 -18.06
C GLY A 282 0.05 -5.63 -18.05
N GLU A 283 -0.39 -4.78 -17.10
CA GLU A 283 0.02 -3.37 -17.03
C GLU A 283 0.74 -3.04 -15.72
N ALA A 284 1.60 -2.02 -15.76
CA ALA A 284 2.17 -1.36 -14.61
C ALA A 284 1.69 0.09 -14.57
N THR A 285 1.21 0.54 -13.42
CA THR A 285 0.79 1.94 -13.22
C THR A 285 1.69 2.59 -12.19
N ILE A 286 2.26 3.75 -12.53
CA ILE A 286 3.04 4.58 -11.60
C ILE A 286 2.14 5.67 -11.07
N TYR A 287 1.99 5.74 -9.76
CA TYR A 287 1.24 6.78 -9.06
C TYR A 287 2.20 7.86 -8.57
N ASP A 288 2.01 9.08 -9.05
CA ASP A 288 2.87 10.24 -8.82
C ASP A 288 2.17 11.35 -8.02
N LEU A 289 2.80 12.52 -7.93
CA LEU A 289 2.23 13.71 -7.29
C LEU A 289 0.91 14.15 -7.94
N SER A 290 0.78 14.01 -9.26
CA SER A 290 -0.42 14.46 -9.99
C SER A 290 -1.63 13.57 -9.75
N SER A 291 -1.39 12.28 -9.53
CA SER A 291 -2.41 11.28 -9.20
C SER A 291 -2.73 11.21 -7.71
N GLY A 292 -1.98 11.95 -6.86
CA GLY A 292 -2.07 11.84 -5.40
C GLY A 292 -1.44 10.54 -4.86
N GLY A 293 -0.66 9.84 -5.67
CA GLY A 293 0.03 8.61 -5.27
C GLY A 293 1.21 8.84 -4.34
N VAL A 294 1.83 10.02 -4.41
CA VAL A 294 2.90 10.45 -3.50
C VAL A 294 2.69 11.90 -3.07
N GLY A 295 3.41 12.31 -2.02
CA GLY A 295 3.33 13.66 -1.50
C GLY A 295 4.17 13.85 -0.25
N TYR A 296 3.78 14.80 0.60
CA TYR A 296 4.37 14.98 1.91
C TYR A 296 3.31 15.28 2.97
N GLU A 297 3.60 14.95 4.22
CA GLU A 297 2.72 15.20 5.36
C GLU A 297 2.83 16.66 5.80
N ILE A 298 1.71 17.37 5.89
CA ILE A 298 1.64 18.71 6.50
C ILE A 298 1.45 18.54 8.00
N THR A 299 2.38 19.08 8.78
CA THR A 299 2.36 19.04 10.24
C THR A 299 2.47 20.45 10.84
N GLU A 300 2.25 20.58 12.14
CA GLU A 300 2.43 21.85 12.88
C GLU A 300 3.90 22.36 12.91
N HIS A 301 4.86 21.53 12.51
CA HIS A 301 6.26 21.92 12.40
C HIS A 301 6.57 22.74 11.15
N LEU A 302 5.70 22.72 10.15
CA LEU A 302 5.87 23.43 8.89
C LEU A 302 5.12 24.76 8.95
N SER A 303 5.81 25.87 8.67
CA SER A 303 5.13 27.14 8.52
C SER A 303 4.37 27.24 7.20
N ASP A 304 3.34 28.09 7.14
CA ASP A 304 2.55 28.31 5.93
C ASP A 304 3.45 28.76 4.75
N GLU A 305 4.49 29.57 5.02
CA GLU A 305 5.45 30.03 4.01
C GLU A 305 6.29 28.86 3.47
N LEU A 306 6.67 27.90 4.32
CA LEU A 306 7.42 26.74 3.89
C LEU A 306 6.54 25.79 3.05
N ILE A 307 5.29 25.60 3.44
CA ILE A 307 4.31 24.81 2.69
C ILE A 307 4.11 25.44 1.30
N GLU A 308 3.82 26.73 1.23
CA GLU A 308 3.65 27.45 -0.05
C GLU A 308 4.92 27.34 -0.93
N TYR A 309 6.10 27.47 -0.32
CA TYR A 309 7.36 27.33 -1.03
C TYR A 309 7.52 25.92 -1.66
N VAL A 310 7.26 24.88 -0.88
CA VAL A 310 7.37 23.49 -1.34
C VAL A 310 6.36 23.22 -2.46
N ASP A 311 5.10 23.61 -2.27
CA ASP A 311 4.03 23.41 -3.25
C ASP A 311 4.35 24.10 -4.59
N ASN A 312 4.82 25.35 -4.57
CA ASN A 312 5.24 26.09 -5.77
C ASN A 312 6.39 25.39 -6.50
N LYS A 313 7.34 24.80 -5.76
CA LYS A 313 8.45 24.04 -6.35
C LYS A 313 7.96 22.74 -7.02
N LEU A 314 7.03 22.03 -6.38
CA LEU A 314 6.45 20.79 -6.91
C LEU A 314 5.58 21.06 -8.15
N GLU A 315 4.80 22.14 -8.15
CA GLU A 315 3.99 22.53 -9.31
C GLU A 315 4.84 22.86 -10.54
N SER A 316 6.00 23.46 -10.33
CA SER A 316 6.94 23.79 -11.42
C SER A 316 7.56 22.56 -12.10
N LYS A 317 7.37 21.37 -11.53
CA LYS A 317 7.93 20.09 -12.02
C LYS A 317 6.88 19.15 -12.62
N LYS A 318 5.59 19.50 -12.52
CA LYS A 318 4.50 18.84 -13.24
C LYS A 318 4.50 19.24 -14.71
#